data_2c0e366d2a7d508b7e704428c2538090
#
_entry.id   2c0e366d2a7d508b7e704428c2538090
#
_cell.length_a   1.000
_cell.length_b   1.000
_cell.length_c   1.000
_cell.angle_alpha   90.00
_cell.angle_beta   90.00
_cell.angle_gamma   90.00
#
_symmetry.space_group_name_H-M   'P 1'
#
loop_
_entity.id
_entity.type
_entity.pdbx_description
1 polymer ?
#
loop_
_entity_poly.entity_id
_entity_poly.type
_entity_poly.pdbx_seq_one_letter_code
_entity_poly.pdbx_strand_id
1 'polypeptide(L)'
;MLRHDIGEKKKVGTVSEAYPHLVLNNFSTKLGERVQNILKYLFPTAKDDSKRVMTFANKNDFISFRHHVYEQPKGVKSITLTECGPRFELKLYQIKLGTIDQPHAENEWVVRAYTRSAKKSKLADASADDDQMQ
;
A
#
# COMPACT_ATOMS: atom_id res chain seq x y z
N MET A 1 -13.88 -4.01 -2.39
CA MET A 1 -14.23 -4.64 -3.68
C MET A 1 -13.40 -5.89 -3.85
N LEU A 2 -14.02 -7.04 -3.96
CA LEU A 2 -13.34 -8.32 -4.14
C LEU A 2 -12.91 -8.51 -5.60
N ARG A 3 -11.99 -9.45 -5.86
CA ARG A 3 -11.54 -9.74 -7.22
C ARG A 3 -12.69 -10.18 -8.14
N HIS A 4 -13.64 -10.94 -7.61
CA HIS A 4 -14.85 -11.35 -8.30
C HIS A 4 -15.67 -10.15 -8.82
N ASP A 5 -15.87 -9.13 -7.97
CA ASP A 5 -16.66 -7.93 -8.33
C ASP A 5 -15.99 -7.10 -9.44
N ILE A 6 -14.66 -7.17 -9.53
CA ILE A 6 -13.90 -6.52 -10.61
C ILE A 6 -14.11 -7.28 -11.92
N GLY A 7 -14.11 -8.60 -11.87
CA GLY A 7 -14.24 -9.47 -13.05
C GLY A 7 -15.56 -9.31 -13.81
N GLU A 8 -16.64 -8.98 -13.09
CA GLU A 8 -17.95 -8.72 -13.71
C GLU A 8 -18.03 -7.37 -14.44
N LYS A 9 -17.22 -6.40 -14.00
CA LYS A 9 -17.25 -5.02 -14.51
C LYS A 9 -16.12 -4.67 -15.46
N LYS A 10 -14.99 -5.37 -15.38
CA LYS A 10 -13.77 -5.10 -16.15
C LYS A 10 -13.06 -6.40 -16.47
N LYS A 11 -12.35 -6.42 -17.61
CA LYS A 11 -11.44 -7.51 -17.93
C LYS A 11 -10.31 -7.55 -16.89
N VAL A 12 -10.30 -8.60 -16.07
CA VAL A 12 -9.29 -8.81 -15.04
C VAL A 12 -8.06 -9.45 -15.66
N GLY A 13 -6.88 -8.90 -15.37
CA GLY A 13 -5.61 -9.45 -15.82
C GLY A 13 -5.31 -10.81 -15.20
N THR A 14 -4.63 -11.67 -15.94
CA THR A 14 -4.11 -12.94 -15.43
C THR A 14 -2.93 -12.67 -14.51
N VAL A 15 -2.92 -13.31 -13.34
CA VAL A 15 -1.88 -13.13 -12.31
C VAL A 15 -0.96 -14.34 -12.31
N SER A 16 0.33 -14.13 -12.48
CA SER A 16 1.36 -15.14 -12.28
C SER A 16 1.67 -15.33 -10.79
N GLU A 17 2.33 -16.41 -10.42
CA GLU A 17 2.79 -16.68 -9.04
C GLU A 17 4.06 -15.89 -8.66
N ALA A 18 4.63 -15.12 -9.59
CA ALA A 18 5.82 -14.32 -9.33
C ALA A 18 5.59 -13.32 -8.17
N TYR A 19 6.62 -13.08 -7.36
CA TYR A 19 6.56 -12.09 -6.29
C TYR A 19 6.37 -10.68 -6.86
N PRO A 20 5.50 -9.86 -6.23
CA PRO A 20 5.17 -8.53 -6.75
C PRO A 20 6.26 -7.50 -6.44
N HIS A 21 6.45 -6.56 -7.34
CA HIS A 21 7.12 -5.30 -7.01
C HIS A 21 6.22 -4.46 -6.10
N LEU A 22 6.81 -3.83 -5.09
CA LEU A 22 6.08 -2.99 -4.14
C LEU A 22 6.28 -1.52 -4.48
N VAL A 23 5.18 -0.79 -4.56
CA VAL A 23 5.17 0.68 -4.61
C VAL A 23 4.58 1.18 -3.30
N LEU A 24 5.39 1.92 -2.55
CA LEU A 24 5.04 2.46 -1.23
C LEU A 24 5.10 3.98 -1.34
N ASN A 25 3.96 4.62 -1.29
CA ASN A 25 3.82 6.05 -1.56
C ASN A 25 3.28 6.82 -0.37
N ASN A 26 3.87 7.99 -0.11
CA ASN A 26 3.44 8.96 0.88
C ASN A 26 3.50 8.47 2.35
N PHE A 27 4.66 7.95 2.75
CA PHE A 27 4.99 7.53 4.12
C PHE A 27 6.20 8.33 4.63
N SER A 28 6.02 9.63 4.87
CA SER A 28 7.13 10.57 5.13
C SER A 28 7.46 10.78 6.61
N THR A 29 6.56 10.42 7.53
CA THR A 29 6.80 10.56 8.97
C THR A 29 7.52 9.33 9.54
N LYS A 30 8.10 9.44 10.75
CA LYS A 30 8.69 8.29 11.45
C LYS A 30 7.71 7.12 11.60
N LEU A 31 6.44 7.42 11.89
CA LEU A 31 5.38 6.41 11.94
C LEU A 31 5.11 5.84 10.54
N GLY A 32 5.09 6.70 9.51
CA GLY A 32 4.95 6.29 8.12
C GLY A 32 6.07 5.37 7.67
N GLU A 33 7.33 5.70 7.94
CA GLU A 33 8.49 4.85 7.65
C GLU A 33 8.40 3.49 8.37
N ARG A 34 7.92 3.49 9.62
CA ARG A 34 7.72 2.24 10.37
C ARG A 34 6.68 1.34 9.69
N VAL A 35 5.54 1.90 9.30
CA VAL A 35 4.48 1.19 8.57
C VAL A 35 4.98 0.71 7.21
N GLN A 36 5.71 1.56 6.48
CA GLN A 36 6.34 1.21 5.21
C GLN A 36 7.26 -0.01 5.35
N ASN A 37 8.10 -0.04 6.38
CA ASN A 37 8.99 -1.17 6.66
C ASN A 37 8.19 -2.44 6.97
N ILE A 38 7.14 -2.37 7.77
CA ILE A 38 6.28 -3.52 8.06
C ILE A 38 5.69 -4.08 6.77
N LEU A 39 5.12 -3.22 5.92
CA LEU A 39 4.52 -3.63 4.64
C LEU A 39 5.56 -4.21 3.68
N LYS A 40 6.75 -3.62 3.63
CA LYS A 40 7.85 -4.09 2.77
C LYS A 40 8.29 -5.50 3.14
N TYR A 41 8.39 -5.81 4.44
CA TYR A 41 8.85 -7.12 4.90
C TYR A 41 7.78 -8.22 4.87
N LEU A 42 6.52 -7.90 4.57
CA LEU A 42 5.48 -8.89 4.34
C LEU A 42 5.65 -9.67 3.03
N PHE A 43 6.42 -9.14 2.10
CA PHE A 43 6.57 -9.71 0.75
C PHE A 43 8.04 -10.03 0.48
N PRO A 44 8.33 -11.18 -0.14
CA PRO A 44 9.66 -11.47 -0.65
C PRO A 44 10.05 -10.51 -1.77
N THR A 45 11.36 -10.35 -1.98
CA THR A 45 11.89 -9.51 -3.05
C THR A 45 11.46 -10.04 -4.42
N ALA A 46 10.89 -9.18 -5.25
CA ALA A 46 10.52 -9.51 -6.61
C ALA A 46 11.77 -9.72 -7.49
N LYS A 47 11.64 -10.61 -8.47
CA LYS A 47 12.62 -10.73 -9.56
C LYS A 47 12.36 -9.65 -10.63
N ASP A 48 13.39 -9.28 -11.38
CA ASP A 48 13.30 -8.23 -12.42
C ASP A 48 12.29 -8.54 -13.54
N ASP A 49 12.05 -9.84 -13.79
CA ASP A 49 11.08 -10.30 -14.79
C ASP A 49 9.62 -10.31 -14.30
N SER A 50 9.38 -10.05 -13.01
CA SER A 50 8.04 -9.99 -12.46
C SER A 50 7.24 -8.82 -13.04
N LYS A 51 6.05 -9.12 -13.54
CA LYS A 51 5.12 -8.12 -14.08
C LYS A 51 4.03 -7.72 -13.08
N ARG A 52 4.11 -8.21 -11.84
CA ARG A 52 3.15 -7.88 -10.79
C ARG A 52 3.59 -6.65 -10.02
N VAL A 53 2.64 -5.77 -9.77
CA VAL A 53 2.85 -4.56 -8.95
C VAL A 53 1.75 -4.48 -7.89
N MET A 54 2.17 -4.35 -6.64
CA MET A 54 1.27 -4.03 -5.52
C MET A 54 1.61 -2.64 -5.01
N THR A 55 0.60 -1.79 -4.97
CA THR A 55 0.73 -0.40 -4.54
C THR A 55 0.04 -0.20 -3.20
N PHE A 56 0.77 0.39 -2.26
CA PHE A 56 0.25 0.93 -1.01
C PHE A 56 0.44 2.44 -1.04
N ALA A 57 -0.65 3.17 -1.21
CA ALA A 57 -0.63 4.62 -1.27
C ALA A 57 -1.37 5.21 -0.08
N ASN A 58 -0.67 5.98 0.75
CA ASN A 58 -1.29 6.69 1.87
C ASN A 58 -1.96 7.98 1.38
N LYS A 59 -3.21 8.17 1.77
CA LYS A 59 -3.94 9.44 1.64
C LYS A 59 -4.75 9.68 2.91
N ASN A 60 -4.40 10.72 3.65
CA ASN A 60 -5.08 11.09 4.91
C ASN A 60 -5.14 9.93 5.92
N ASP A 61 -4.03 9.20 6.08
CA ASP A 61 -3.89 8.02 6.96
C ASP A 61 -4.76 6.80 6.57
N PHE A 62 -5.35 6.82 5.38
CA PHE A 62 -5.91 5.64 4.74
C PHE A 62 -4.94 5.13 3.69
N ILE A 63 -4.56 3.87 3.79
CA ILE A 63 -3.63 3.22 2.88
C ILE A 63 -4.42 2.45 1.85
N SER A 64 -4.45 2.96 0.62
CA SER A 64 -5.09 2.29 -0.51
C SER A 64 -4.23 1.14 -1.00
N PHE A 65 -4.76 -0.07 -1.00
CA PHE A 65 -4.13 -1.22 -1.64
C PHE A 65 -4.68 -1.41 -3.04
N ARG A 66 -3.78 -1.57 -4.01
CA ARG A 66 -4.12 -1.89 -5.41
C ARG A 66 -3.14 -2.91 -5.96
N HIS A 67 -3.64 -3.81 -6.78
CA HIS A 67 -2.84 -4.86 -7.41
C HIS A 67 -3.03 -4.81 -8.92
N HIS A 68 -1.92 -4.65 -9.62
CA HIS A 68 -1.88 -4.55 -11.08
C HIS A 68 -0.89 -5.54 -11.68
N VAL A 69 -1.12 -5.88 -12.93
CA VAL A 69 -0.10 -6.46 -13.83
C VAL A 69 0.25 -5.36 -14.83
N TYR A 70 1.54 -5.18 -15.08
CA TYR A 70 2.00 -4.24 -16.10
C TYR A 70 2.50 -4.98 -17.35
N GLU A 71 2.29 -4.37 -18.47
CA GLU A 71 2.82 -4.80 -19.76
C GLU A 71 3.54 -3.63 -20.42
N GLN A 72 4.76 -3.88 -20.88
CA GLN A 72 5.52 -2.93 -21.66
C GLN A 72 5.89 -3.58 -22.98
N PRO A 73 5.21 -3.23 -24.09
CA PRO A 73 5.56 -3.72 -25.42
C PRO A 73 6.98 -3.29 -25.81
N LYS A 74 7.73 -4.16 -26.47
CA LYS A 74 9.08 -3.85 -26.95
C LYS A 74 9.04 -2.62 -27.86
N GLY A 75 9.91 -1.64 -27.58
CA GLY A 75 10.03 -0.39 -28.35
C GLY A 75 9.05 0.72 -27.99
N VAL A 76 8.16 0.50 -27.02
CA VAL A 76 7.21 1.51 -26.54
C VAL A 76 7.60 1.94 -25.12
N LYS A 77 7.68 3.26 -24.89
CA LYS A 77 7.98 3.81 -23.56
C LYS A 77 6.78 3.77 -22.61
N SER A 78 5.57 3.58 -23.12
CA SER A 78 4.35 3.55 -22.31
C SER A 78 4.16 2.16 -21.66
N ILE A 79 3.73 2.18 -20.40
CA ILE A 79 3.39 1.00 -19.62
C ILE A 79 1.87 0.93 -19.51
N THR A 80 1.29 -0.22 -19.81
CA THR A 80 -0.14 -0.50 -19.62
C THR A 80 -0.33 -1.24 -18.29
N LEU A 81 -1.19 -0.71 -17.42
CA LEU A 81 -1.54 -1.32 -16.14
C LEU A 81 -2.92 -1.94 -16.24
N THR A 82 -3.03 -3.22 -15.91
CA THR A 82 -4.29 -3.94 -15.81
C THR A 82 -4.54 -4.33 -14.36
N GLU A 83 -5.65 -3.88 -13.79
CA GLU A 83 -6.01 -4.20 -12.41
C GLU A 83 -6.44 -5.65 -12.28
N CYS A 84 -5.86 -6.35 -11.31
CA CYS A 84 -6.16 -7.74 -10.99
C CYS A 84 -6.97 -7.89 -9.71
N GLY A 85 -7.02 -6.82 -8.88
CA GLY A 85 -7.63 -6.89 -7.55
C GLY A 85 -6.89 -7.83 -6.60
N PRO A 86 -7.31 -7.92 -5.36
CA PRO A 86 -8.40 -7.15 -4.76
C PRO A 86 -8.06 -5.66 -4.62
N ARG A 87 -9.05 -4.83 -4.27
CA ARG A 87 -8.85 -3.45 -3.89
C ARG A 87 -9.53 -3.18 -2.56
N PHE A 88 -8.80 -2.56 -1.64
CA PHE A 88 -9.29 -2.23 -0.31
C PHE A 88 -8.49 -1.08 0.29
N GLU A 89 -9.01 -0.51 1.35
CA GLU A 89 -8.37 0.53 2.14
C GLU A 89 -7.99 -0.03 3.52
N LEU A 90 -6.81 0.32 3.99
CA LEU A 90 -6.30 0.00 5.32
C LEU A 90 -6.22 1.27 6.15
N LYS A 91 -6.52 1.16 7.44
CA LYS A 91 -6.25 2.20 8.42
C LYS A 91 -5.40 1.64 9.54
N LEU A 92 -4.30 2.32 9.86
CA LEU A 92 -3.46 1.91 10.97
C LEU A 92 -4.24 2.06 12.29
N TYR A 93 -4.32 0.98 13.04
CA TYR A 93 -5.01 0.92 14.33
C TYR A 93 -4.03 0.75 15.49
N GLN A 94 -3.08 -0.17 15.36
CA GLN A 94 -2.14 -0.53 16.40
C GLN A 94 -0.87 -1.15 15.81
N ILE A 95 0.26 -0.92 16.45
CA ILE A 95 1.52 -1.65 16.22
C ILE A 95 1.92 -2.28 17.53
N LYS A 96 2.04 -3.62 17.55
CA LYS A 96 2.53 -4.41 18.68
C LYS A 96 3.94 -4.92 18.42
N LEU A 97 4.77 -4.93 19.46
CA LEU A 97 6.12 -5.51 19.43
C LEU A 97 6.06 -7.00 19.77
N GLY A 98 5.53 -7.79 18.86
CA GLY A 98 5.42 -9.24 19.07
C GLY A 98 4.65 -9.91 17.94
N THR A 99 4.54 -11.23 18.06
CA THR A 99 3.76 -12.05 17.13
C THR A 99 2.28 -12.11 17.55
N ILE A 100 1.44 -12.63 16.65
CA ILE A 100 -0.01 -12.80 16.91
C ILE A 100 -0.27 -13.69 18.14
N ASP A 101 0.63 -14.64 18.42
CA ASP A 101 0.51 -15.55 19.55
C ASP A 101 0.85 -14.92 20.91
N GLN A 102 1.28 -13.67 20.92
CA GLN A 102 1.66 -12.93 22.11
C GLN A 102 0.61 -11.87 22.46
N PRO A 103 -0.49 -12.21 23.14
CA PRO A 103 -1.58 -11.27 23.46
C PRO A 103 -1.12 -10.10 24.36
N HIS A 104 -0.09 -10.34 25.19
CA HIS A 104 0.46 -9.36 26.13
C HIS A 104 1.67 -8.59 25.57
N ALA A 105 1.96 -8.69 24.25
CA ALA A 105 3.02 -7.94 23.63
C ALA A 105 2.82 -6.44 23.82
N GLU A 106 3.92 -5.73 24.08
CA GLU A 106 3.93 -4.29 24.30
C GLU A 106 3.48 -3.53 23.03
N ASN A 107 2.72 -2.45 23.23
CA ASN A 107 2.25 -1.60 22.15
C ASN A 107 3.31 -0.56 21.81
N GLU A 108 3.84 -0.59 20.60
CA GLU A 108 4.68 0.47 20.05
C GLU A 108 3.85 1.71 19.74
N TRP A 109 2.67 1.52 19.17
CA TRP A 109 1.75 2.59 18.81
C TRP A 109 0.29 2.13 18.84
N VAL A 110 -0.60 3.02 19.26
CA VAL A 110 -2.05 2.81 19.27
C VAL A 110 -2.76 4.09 18.84
N VAL A 111 -3.78 3.95 18.01
CA VAL A 111 -4.65 5.09 17.67
C VAL A 111 -5.39 5.59 18.90
N ARG A 112 -5.28 6.89 19.17
CA ARG A 112 -5.97 7.54 20.31
C ARG A 112 -7.04 8.47 19.78
N ALA A 113 -8.28 8.29 20.23
CA ALA A 113 -9.45 9.06 19.78
C ALA A 113 -9.37 10.56 20.11
N TYR A 114 -8.62 10.94 21.16
CA TYR A 114 -8.59 12.31 21.70
C TYR A 114 -7.36 13.14 21.32
N THR A 115 -6.48 12.65 20.47
CA THR A 115 -5.42 13.49 19.93
C THR A 115 -6.00 14.45 18.91
N ARG A 116 -5.83 15.77 19.12
CA ARG A 116 -6.24 16.86 18.21
C ARG A 116 -5.51 16.81 16.84
N SER A 117 -5.16 15.64 16.39
CA SER A 117 -4.47 15.39 15.12
C SER A 117 -5.41 15.34 13.92
N ALA A 118 -6.64 15.85 14.05
CA ALA A 118 -7.59 15.97 12.94
C ALA A 118 -7.10 16.87 11.79
N LYS A 119 -6.01 17.64 12.01
CA LYS A 119 -5.44 18.56 11.01
C LYS A 119 -4.11 18.14 10.41
N LYS A 120 -3.48 17.05 10.89
CA LYS A 120 -2.19 16.57 10.36
C LYS A 120 -2.28 15.08 10.08
N SER A 121 -1.85 14.68 8.88
CA SER A 121 -1.62 13.30 8.54
C SER A 121 -0.56 12.68 9.48
N LYS A 122 -0.77 11.44 9.92
CA LYS A 122 0.14 10.70 10.79
C LYS A 122 1.19 9.92 10.02
N LEU A 123 0.88 9.54 8.78
CA LEU A 123 1.75 8.74 7.92
C LEU A 123 2.51 9.58 6.90
N ALA A 124 2.02 10.80 6.62
CA ALA A 124 2.69 11.77 5.75
C ALA A 124 2.58 13.19 6.32
N ASP A 125 3.53 14.06 5.96
CA ASP A 125 3.49 15.48 6.32
C ASP A 125 2.51 16.23 5.41
N ALA A 126 1.73 17.13 6.01
CA ALA A 126 0.72 17.93 5.29
C ALA A 126 1.31 18.89 4.24
N SER A 127 2.61 19.18 4.32
CA SER A 127 3.32 20.05 3.37
C SER A 127 3.64 19.39 2.02
N ALA A 128 3.48 18.09 1.89
CA ALA A 128 3.77 17.37 0.65
C ALA A 128 2.63 17.43 -0.38
N ASP A 129 1.43 17.85 0.03
CA ASP A 129 0.25 17.86 -0.84
C ASP A 129 0.05 19.17 -1.62
N ASP A 130 0.74 20.27 -1.24
CA ASP A 130 0.54 21.59 -1.86
C ASP A 130 1.36 21.81 -3.15
N ASP A 131 2.41 21.02 -3.40
CA ASP A 131 3.28 21.21 -4.57
C ASP A 131 2.81 20.48 -5.84
N GLN A 132 1.69 19.74 -5.81
CA GLN A 132 1.16 19.03 -6.98
C GLN A 132 -0.07 19.66 -7.62
N MET A 133 -0.49 20.84 -7.15
CA MET A 133 -1.63 21.59 -7.72
C MET A 133 -1.23 22.92 -8.38
N GLN A 134 -0.03 22.99 -9.01
CA GLN A 134 0.31 24.11 -9.90
C GLN A 134 0.59 23.60 -11.30
#